data_202ef711545b706d9508b0b893398efb
#
_entry.id   202ef711545b706d9508b0b893398efb
#
_cell.length_a   1.000
_cell.length_b   1.000
_cell.length_c   1.000
_cell.angle_alpha   90.00
_cell.angle_beta   90.00
_cell.angle_gamma   90.00
#
_symmetry.space_group_name_H-M   'P 1'
#
loop_
_entity.id
_entity.type
_entity.pdbx_description
1 polymer ?
#
loop_
_entity_poly.entity_id
_entity_poly.type
_entity_poly.pdbx_seq_one_letter_code
_entity_poly.pdbx_strand_id
1 'polypeptide(L)'
;MSLGDSLRFGDIDRNKTKWITDGVVSGIAGYGNPLGIPNICGDLYFDKEYNENCLVTVLTAGVVKEKNVIRSKAPTNSVNYDLILVGKPTDNSGFGGASFASLELEEEKEQQNKGAVQEPNAFLERHILKSTYALFDFLEKNNLINRVGFKDLGAGGVACASIELADAAGLGAEVWVDKIHTSMPELDGHIILCSETQERFMWACPKDLTQTILDHYNKVFDFPNVSVGAMASVVGKIINEKHYTVFYKDKKLVDGPIEKINEGFVYNRPMSEKKTRIENDPLPEKIDYNDLMLKILSHENVASRAPVYESYDKNVQGRVVNERGKTNAGVIAPFDSKKFPKEIKGDCFSAALAHNPSIGKIDPYIVAQHAVIEACAKTVSVGASPLALTDCLCFGNPEKPEQMWQFSQSCVAIREACSLLHFNGTDNLPIVAGNVSFYNQSGDQSIPASPMIGCFGKVSKEQVLMNGFRSSDAYIYLVGETPAFIGGSIVVDVLNIKNTKVKKIDVQKYSNMLSCVLKANSEGLVSSGSYVGLGGLATCLFKMGFVNNVGCSIDKDIDKNLLFSENFAFVVEVSEESSAAFEEILNKSKCTYKQIGKTNKSSKIVVKNFIDLDVAQTKRTWENALREKLQ
;
A
#
# COMPACT_ATOMS: atom_id res chain seq x y z
N MET A 1 -4.80 -9.03 -11.33
CA MET A 1 -4.80 -8.34 -10.01
C MET A 1 -3.46 -8.59 -9.34
N SER A 2 -3.07 -7.71 -8.41
CA SER A 2 -1.88 -7.86 -7.56
C SER A 2 -2.16 -7.32 -6.16
N LEU A 3 -1.41 -7.81 -5.19
CA LEU A 3 -1.46 -7.38 -3.79
C LEU A 3 -0.12 -6.75 -3.37
N GLY A 4 -0.17 -5.93 -2.34
CA GLY A 4 0.96 -5.46 -1.56
C GLY A 4 0.52 -5.21 -0.13
N ASP A 5 1.46 -5.19 0.82
CA ASP A 5 1.16 -4.92 2.22
C ASP A 5 2.09 -3.88 2.83
N SER A 6 1.56 -3.09 3.76
CA SER A 6 2.32 -2.15 4.57
C SER A 6 2.07 -2.46 6.04
N LEU A 7 3.11 -2.94 6.72
CA LEU A 7 3.02 -3.53 8.05
C LEU A 7 3.84 -2.70 9.06
N ARG A 8 3.22 -2.41 10.20
CA ARG A 8 3.87 -1.72 11.33
C ARG A 8 3.63 -2.54 12.58
N PHE A 9 4.70 -3.06 13.15
CA PHE A 9 4.68 -3.86 14.36
C PHE A 9 5.44 -3.17 15.48
N GLY A 10 5.17 -3.57 16.71
CA GLY A 10 5.85 -3.10 17.90
C GLY A 10 7.33 -3.49 17.95
N ASP A 11 7.95 -3.30 19.10
CA ASP A 11 9.32 -3.70 19.39
C ASP A 11 9.51 -5.20 19.13
N ILE A 12 10.46 -5.57 18.27
CA ILE A 12 10.71 -6.93 17.83
C ILE A 12 11.19 -7.87 18.95
N ASP A 13 11.77 -7.31 20.02
CA ASP A 13 12.25 -8.11 21.15
C ASP A 13 11.10 -8.59 22.07
N ARG A 14 9.87 -8.10 21.87
CA ARG A 14 8.69 -8.53 22.62
C ARG A 14 8.08 -9.80 22.02
N ASN A 15 7.84 -10.81 22.84
CA ASN A 15 7.15 -12.05 22.43
C ASN A 15 5.76 -11.77 21.83
N LYS A 16 5.01 -10.78 22.36
CA LYS A 16 3.71 -10.36 21.81
C LYS A 16 3.85 -9.85 20.37
N THR A 17 4.89 -9.07 20.07
CA THR A 17 5.15 -8.58 18.72
C THR A 17 5.46 -9.71 17.74
N LYS A 18 6.30 -10.68 18.15
CA LYS A 18 6.62 -11.86 17.33
C LYS A 18 5.35 -12.68 17.03
N TRP A 19 4.53 -12.93 18.03
CA TRP A 19 3.27 -13.64 17.89
C TRP A 19 2.29 -12.92 16.96
N ILE A 20 2.14 -11.59 17.11
CA ILE A 20 1.30 -10.76 16.21
C ILE A 20 1.85 -10.81 14.78
N THR A 21 3.16 -10.67 14.60
CA THR A 21 3.81 -10.71 13.28
C THR A 21 3.52 -12.03 12.57
N ASP A 22 3.70 -13.16 13.26
CA ASP A 22 3.42 -14.50 12.72
C ASP A 22 1.95 -14.65 12.34
N GLY A 23 1.04 -14.23 13.23
CA GLY A 23 -0.40 -14.27 12.97
C GLY A 23 -0.83 -13.43 11.78
N VAL A 24 -0.31 -12.20 11.64
CA VAL A 24 -0.61 -11.30 10.51
C VAL A 24 -0.07 -11.87 9.20
N VAL A 25 1.19 -12.34 9.19
CA VAL A 25 1.81 -12.94 8.00
C VAL A 25 1.03 -14.20 7.57
N SER A 26 0.68 -15.07 8.53
CA SER A 26 -0.13 -16.25 8.27
C SER A 26 -1.52 -15.91 7.76
N GLY A 27 -2.15 -14.87 8.30
CA GLY A 27 -3.46 -14.38 7.84
C GLY A 27 -3.43 -13.85 6.40
N ILE A 28 -2.42 -13.03 6.06
CA ILE A 28 -2.25 -12.52 4.69
C ILE A 28 -2.00 -13.66 3.69
N ALA A 29 -1.14 -14.64 4.05
CA ALA A 29 -0.89 -15.82 3.23
C ALA A 29 -2.15 -16.69 3.11
N GLY A 30 -2.80 -17.00 4.24
CA GLY A 30 -3.99 -17.86 4.29
C GLY A 30 -5.19 -17.33 3.54
N TYR A 31 -5.29 -16.02 3.36
CA TYR A 31 -6.34 -15.40 2.57
C TYR A 31 -5.91 -15.12 1.11
N GLY A 32 -4.74 -14.50 0.92
CA GLY A 32 -4.26 -14.08 -0.40
C GLY A 32 -3.89 -15.23 -1.33
N ASN A 33 -3.24 -16.28 -0.82
CA ASN A 33 -2.80 -17.42 -1.63
C ASN A 33 -3.99 -18.19 -2.26
N PRO A 34 -5.05 -18.56 -1.51
CA PRO A 34 -6.24 -19.19 -2.10
C PRO A 34 -6.92 -18.36 -3.18
N LEU A 35 -6.87 -17.03 -3.08
CA LEU A 35 -7.43 -16.15 -4.12
C LEU A 35 -6.65 -16.23 -5.43
N GLY A 36 -5.39 -16.70 -5.39
CA GLY A 36 -4.52 -16.79 -6.55
C GLY A 36 -4.09 -15.41 -7.08
N ILE A 37 -3.85 -14.47 -6.19
CA ILE A 37 -3.42 -13.10 -6.51
C ILE A 37 -1.99 -12.91 -6.00
N PRO A 38 -1.01 -12.54 -6.86
CA PRO A 38 0.37 -12.41 -6.44
C PRO A 38 0.57 -11.22 -5.52
N ASN A 39 1.28 -11.43 -4.41
CA ASN A 39 1.74 -10.36 -3.54
C ASN A 39 3.11 -9.86 -4.05
N ILE A 40 3.14 -8.69 -4.70
CA ILE A 40 4.29 -8.23 -5.48
C ILE A 40 5.15 -7.18 -4.77
N CYS A 41 4.62 -6.49 -3.77
CA CYS A 41 5.35 -5.44 -3.05
C CYS A 41 4.97 -5.38 -1.57
N GLY A 42 5.77 -4.68 -0.78
CA GLY A 42 5.46 -4.46 0.62
C GLY A 42 6.44 -3.52 1.31
N ASP A 43 6.01 -3.06 2.47
CA ASP A 43 6.76 -2.18 3.34
C ASP A 43 6.57 -2.63 4.80
N LEU A 44 7.66 -2.71 5.57
CA LEU A 44 7.65 -3.28 6.92
C LEU A 44 8.54 -2.45 7.85
N TYR A 45 8.00 -2.11 9.02
CA TYR A 45 8.76 -1.53 10.11
C TYR A 45 8.40 -2.15 11.46
N PHE A 46 9.41 -2.25 12.32
CA PHE A 46 9.29 -2.51 13.74
C PHE A 46 9.64 -1.24 14.51
N ASP A 47 8.74 -0.80 15.39
CA ASP A 47 8.96 0.38 16.23
C ASP A 47 8.10 0.27 17.50
N LYS A 48 8.68 0.55 18.67
CA LYS A 48 8.02 0.46 19.97
C LYS A 48 6.72 1.27 20.08
N GLU A 49 6.56 2.32 19.27
CA GLU A 49 5.35 3.14 19.29
C GLU A 49 4.11 2.38 18.74
N TYR A 50 4.31 1.22 18.09
CA TYR A 50 3.22 0.32 17.67
C TYR A 50 3.04 -0.89 18.59
N ASN A 51 3.61 -0.89 19.79
CA ASN A 51 3.56 -2.04 20.72
C ASN A 51 2.14 -2.51 21.03
N GLU A 52 1.21 -1.59 21.19
CA GLU A 52 -0.16 -1.90 21.57
C GLU A 52 -1.16 -1.65 20.42
N ASN A 53 -0.70 -1.06 19.32
CA ASN A 53 -1.53 -0.79 18.14
C ASN A 53 -0.71 -1.00 16.85
N CYS A 54 -0.61 -2.24 16.40
CA CYS A 54 0.01 -2.55 15.11
C CYS A 54 -0.86 -2.05 13.94
N LEU A 55 -0.24 -1.77 12.79
CA LEU A 55 -0.96 -1.41 11.56
C LEU A 55 -0.76 -2.48 10.50
N VAL A 56 -1.86 -2.92 9.89
CA VAL A 56 -1.89 -3.85 8.78
C VAL A 56 -2.71 -3.22 7.66
N THR A 57 -2.03 -2.82 6.60
CA THR A 57 -2.65 -2.21 5.43
C THR A 57 -2.35 -3.03 4.20
N VAL A 58 -3.37 -3.33 3.39
CA VAL A 58 -3.23 -4.08 2.16
C VAL A 58 -3.57 -3.20 0.96
N LEU A 59 -2.66 -3.17 -0.02
CA LEU A 59 -2.84 -2.54 -1.31
C LEU A 59 -3.33 -3.59 -2.31
N THR A 60 -4.41 -3.29 -3.03
CA THR A 60 -4.87 -4.11 -4.15
C THR A 60 -4.91 -3.30 -5.44
N ALA A 61 -4.53 -3.93 -6.54
CA ALA A 61 -4.58 -3.31 -7.85
C ALA A 61 -5.04 -4.29 -8.92
N GLY A 62 -5.73 -3.77 -9.93
CA GLY A 62 -6.21 -4.55 -11.05
C GLY A 62 -6.31 -3.72 -12.32
N VAL A 63 -6.48 -4.42 -13.45
CA VAL A 63 -6.72 -3.79 -14.74
C VAL A 63 -8.08 -4.22 -15.28
N VAL A 64 -8.82 -3.27 -15.86
CA VAL A 64 -10.13 -3.49 -16.46
C VAL A 64 -10.20 -2.70 -17.78
N LYS A 65 -10.96 -3.21 -18.75
CA LYS A 65 -11.26 -2.44 -19.97
C LYS A 65 -12.18 -1.27 -19.59
N GLU A 66 -11.89 -0.08 -20.08
CA GLU A 66 -12.68 1.13 -19.77
C GLU A 66 -14.18 0.93 -19.98
N LYS A 67 -14.58 0.32 -21.11
CA LYS A 67 -15.98 0.02 -21.43
C LYS A 67 -16.66 -0.99 -20.47
N ASN A 68 -15.86 -1.71 -19.67
CA ASN A 68 -16.35 -2.74 -18.74
C ASN A 68 -16.32 -2.27 -17.28
N VAL A 69 -16.05 -1.00 -17.04
CA VAL A 69 -16.12 -0.42 -15.70
C VAL A 69 -17.56 -0.39 -15.22
N ILE A 70 -17.89 -1.22 -14.24
CA ILE A 70 -19.15 -1.15 -13.49
C ILE A 70 -18.93 -0.21 -12.30
N ARG A 71 -19.80 0.77 -12.15
CA ARG A 71 -19.67 1.75 -11.08
C ARG A 71 -20.34 1.26 -9.80
N SER A 72 -19.80 1.67 -8.66
CA SER A 72 -20.38 1.44 -7.32
C SER A 72 -21.58 2.36 -7.05
N LYS A 73 -22.44 2.50 -8.06
CA LYS A 73 -23.70 3.23 -8.00
C LYS A 73 -24.72 2.60 -8.94
N ALA A 74 -25.99 2.70 -8.63
CA ALA A 74 -27.05 2.32 -9.55
C ALA A 74 -27.05 3.23 -10.81
N PRO A 75 -27.47 2.74 -11.99
CA PRO A 75 -27.67 3.61 -13.16
C PRO A 75 -28.70 4.71 -12.89
N THR A 76 -28.59 5.85 -13.60
CA THR A 76 -29.43 7.04 -13.35
C THR A 76 -30.94 6.78 -13.50
N ASN A 77 -31.34 5.83 -14.34
CA ASN A 77 -32.74 5.47 -14.58
C ASN A 77 -33.11 4.14 -13.93
N SER A 78 -32.62 3.88 -12.72
CA SER A 78 -32.76 2.58 -12.05
C SER A 78 -33.90 2.50 -11.03
N VAL A 79 -34.91 3.36 -11.15
CA VAL A 79 -36.12 3.22 -10.33
C VAL A 79 -36.75 1.84 -10.52
N ASN A 80 -37.13 1.18 -9.42
CA ASN A 80 -37.59 -0.21 -9.34
C ASN A 80 -36.56 -1.29 -9.65
N TYR A 81 -35.26 -0.97 -9.71
CA TYR A 81 -34.22 -1.99 -9.77
C TYR A 81 -34.20 -2.79 -8.45
N ASP A 82 -33.92 -4.08 -8.58
CA ASP A 82 -33.71 -4.94 -7.41
C ASP A 82 -32.32 -4.74 -6.86
N LEU A 83 -32.22 -4.76 -5.52
CA LEU A 83 -30.98 -4.90 -4.77
C LEU A 83 -30.79 -6.38 -4.44
N ILE A 84 -29.73 -7.00 -4.99
CA ILE A 84 -29.43 -8.41 -4.79
C ILE A 84 -28.16 -8.52 -3.94
N LEU A 85 -28.30 -9.11 -2.76
CA LEU A 85 -27.18 -9.49 -1.89
C LEU A 85 -26.66 -10.86 -2.34
N VAL A 86 -25.34 -10.99 -2.46
CA VAL A 86 -24.64 -12.21 -2.87
C VAL A 86 -23.55 -12.55 -1.86
N GLY A 87 -23.44 -13.81 -1.48
CA GLY A 87 -22.31 -14.33 -0.72
C GLY A 87 -22.67 -15.02 0.59
N LYS A 88 -21.81 -14.88 1.60
CA LYS A 88 -21.91 -15.49 2.92
C LYS A 88 -23.20 -15.08 3.63
N PRO A 89 -23.88 -16.00 4.36
CA PRO A 89 -25.00 -15.61 5.20
C PRO A 89 -24.56 -14.67 6.30
N THR A 90 -25.36 -13.66 6.59
CA THR A 90 -25.07 -12.69 7.64
C THR A 90 -25.00 -13.36 9.00
N ASP A 91 -23.94 -13.10 9.71
CA ASP A 91 -23.71 -13.51 11.09
C ASP A 91 -23.52 -12.28 12.00
N ASN A 92 -23.17 -12.49 13.25
CA ASN A 92 -22.86 -11.41 14.19
C ASN A 92 -21.38 -11.01 14.20
N SER A 93 -20.55 -11.58 13.33
CA SER A 93 -19.15 -11.18 13.21
C SER A 93 -19.05 -9.82 12.49
N GLY A 94 -18.06 -9.02 12.91
CA GLY A 94 -17.86 -7.69 12.35
C GLY A 94 -18.97 -6.68 12.68
N PHE A 95 -19.90 -6.98 13.59
CA PHE A 95 -20.91 -6.00 14.00
C PHE A 95 -20.28 -4.83 14.74
N GLY A 96 -20.42 -3.64 14.19
CA GLY A 96 -19.77 -2.45 14.71
C GLY A 96 -18.26 -2.40 14.48
N GLY A 97 -17.69 -3.19 13.57
CA GLY A 97 -16.25 -3.25 13.30
C GLY A 97 -15.64 -1.90 12.96
N ALA A 98 -16.26 -1.13 12.06
CA ALA A 98 -15.84 0.24 11.76
C ALA A 98 -15.99 1.19 12.96
N SER A 99 -17.06 1.07 13.73
CA SER A 99 -17.26 1.84 14.98
C SER A 99 -16.22 1.44 16.03
N PHE A 100 -15.92 0.15 16.16
CA PHE A 100 -14.90 -0.36 17.05
C PHE A 100 -13.50 0.16 16.70
N ALA A 101 -13.16 0.19 15.41
CA ALA A 101 -11.91 0.78 14.92
C ALA A 101 -11.83 2.30 15.17
N SER A 102 -12.93 2.94 15.57
CA SER A 102 -13.05 4.36 15.92
C SER A 102 -13.23 4.61 17.42
N LEU A 103 -12.94 3.63 18.25
CA LEU A 103 -13.01 3.72 19.71
C LEU A 103 -11.67 3.35 20.34
N GLU A 104 -11.41 3.90 21.53
CA GLU A 104 -10.28 3.44 22.35
C GLU A 104 -10.51 2.00 22.79
N LEU A 105 -9.48 1.15 22.70
CA LEU A 105 -9.50 -0.23 23.16
C LEU A 105 -9.54 -0.24 24.70
N GLU A 106 -10.65 -0.65 25.26
CA GLU A 106 -10.80 -0.89 26.71
C GLU A 106 -10.71 -2.41 26.98
N GLU A 107 -9.75 -2.82 27.82
CA GLU A 107 -9.57 -4.23 28.18
C GLU A 107 -10.83 -4.86 28.83
N GLU A 108 -11.63 -4.04 29.52
CA GLU A 108 -12.86 -4.49 30.18
C GLU A 108 -13.98 -4.91 29.21
N LYS A 109 -13.87 -4.58 27.91
CA LYS A 109 -14.86 -4.89 26.85
C LYS A 109 -14.45 -6.05 25.94
N GLU A 110 -13.68 -7.00 26.43
CA GLU A 110 -13.12 -8.12 25.65
C GLU A 110 -14.18 -8.88 24.81
N GLN A 111 -15.39 -9.09 25.34
CA GLN A 111 -16.46 -9.79 24.62
C GLN A 111 -17.02 -8.95 23.45
N GLN A 112 -17.16 -7.63 23.62
CA GLN A 112 -17.56 -6.74 22.51
C GLN A 112 -16.46 -6.66 21.45
N ASN A 113 -15.20 -6.64 21.89
CA ASN A 113 -14.05 -6.64 21.03
C ASN A 113 -13.98 -7.89 20.15
N LYS A 114 -14.34 -9.05 20.69
CA LYS A 114 -14.41 -10.32 19.91
C LYS A 114 -15.53 -10.31 18.86
N GLY A 115 -16.68 -9.69 19.16
CA GLY A 115 -17.79 -9.58 18.22
C GLY A 115 -17.51 -8.64 17.03
N ALA A 116 -16.61 -7.68 17.20
CA ALA A 116 -16.21 -6.75 16.14
C ALA A 116 -15.22 -7.38 15.12
N VAL A 117 -14.61 -8.53 15.44
CA VAL A 117 -13.69 -9.23 14.53
C VAL A 117 -14.48 -9.91 13.41
N GLN A 118 -14.02 -9.72 12.19
CA GLN A 118 -14.57 -10.35 11.00
C GLN A 118 -13.99 -11.76 10.83
N GLU A 119 -14.83 -12.72 10.43
CA GLU A 119 -14.41 -14.11 10.19
C GLU A 119 -14.23 -14.35 8.69
N PRO A 120 -12.97 -14.52 8.19
CA PRO A 120 -12.71 -14.67 6.77
C PRO A 120 -12.99 -16.09 6.27
N ASN A 121 -13.43 -16.22 5.01
CA ASN A 121 -13.59 -17.48 4.28
C ASN A 121 -12.97 -17.38 2.89
N ALA A 122 -11.67 -17.59 2.78
CA ALA A 122 -10.91 -17.47 1.53
C ALA A 122 -11.39 -18.43 0.42
N PHE A 123 -11.92 -19.60 0.77
CA PHE A 123 -12.46 -20.56 -0.17
C PHE A 123 -13.73 -20.01 -0.82
N LEU A 124 -14.67 -19.51 -0.02
CA LEU A 124 -15.89 -18.89 -0.53
C LEU A 124 -15.57 -17.64 -1.37
N GLU A 125 -14.65 -16.78 -0.91
CA GLU A 125 -14.23 -15.59 -1.66
C GLU A 125 -13.67 -15.97 -3.04
N ARG A 126 -12.82 -16.98 -3.11
CA ARG A 126 -12.34 -17.50 -4.41
C ARG A 126 -13.46 -17.92 -5.32
N HIS A 127 -14.49 -18.55 -4.77
CA HIS A 127 -15.68 -18.98 -5.53
C HIS A 127 -16.53 -17.79 -5.98
N ILE A 128 -16.74 -16.81 -5.09
CA ILE A 128 -17.44 -15.55 -5.40
C ILE A 128 -16.72 -14.80 -6.51
N LEU A 129 -15.40 -14.63 -6.43
CA LEU A 129 -14.62 -13.96 -7.47
C LEU A 129 -14.77 -14.65 -8.83
N LYS A 130 -14.64 -15.98 -8.87
CA LYS A 130 -14.77 -16.76 -10.11
C LYS A 130 -16.15 -16.60 -10.73
N SER A 131 -17.22 -16.72 -9.94
CA SER A 131 -18.61 -16.58 -10.40
C SER A 131 -18.89 -15.15 -10.86
N THR A 132 -18.43 -14.15 -10.11
CA THR A 132 -18.65 -12.73 -10.45
C THR A 132 -17.94 -12.35 -11.73
N TYR A 133 -16.70 -12.80 -11.96
CA TYR A 133 -16.02 -12.59 -13.25
C TYR A 133 -16.74 -13.27 -14.42
N ALA A 134 -17.29 -14.46 -14.22
CA ALA A 134 -18.10 -15.11 -15.25
C ALA A 134 -19.38 -14.32 -15.57
N LEU A 135 -19.98 -13.69 -14.55
CA LEU A 135 -21.14 -12.80 -14.75
C LEU A 135 -20.72 -11.51 -15.48
N PHE A 136 -19.57 -10.92 -15.16
CA PHE A 136 -19.05 -9.78 -15.92
C PHE A 136 -18.82 -10.11 -17.39
N ASP A 137 -18.26 -11.28 -17.69
CA ASP A 137 -18.10 -11.76 -19.07
C ASP A 137 -19.46 -11.93 -19.79
N PHE A 138 -20.47 -12.43 -19.10
CA PHE A 138 -21.84 -12.53 -19.64
C PHE A 138 -22.44 -11.14 -19.93
N LEU A 139 -22.29 -10.20 -18.99
CA LEU A 139 -22.78 -8.82 -19.14
C LEU A 139 -22.05 -8.09 -20.30
N GLU A 140 -20.73 -8.27 -20.44
CA GLU A 140 -19.95 -7.70 -21.55
C GLU A 140 -20.44 -8.25 -22.90
N LYS A 141 -20.58 -9.57 -23.04
CA LYS A 141 -21.02 -10.23 -24.28
C LYS A 141 -22.41 -9.80 -24.73
N ASN A 142 -23.28 -9.45 -23.79
CA ASN A 142 -24.66 -9.06 -24.06
C ASN A 142 -24.87 -7.54 -24.04
N ASN A 143 -23.81 -6.73 -23.92
CA ASN A 143 -23.85 -5.26 -23.81
C ASN A 143 -24.75 -4.75 -22.65
N LEU A 144 -24.69 -5.42 -21.51
CA LEU A 144 -25.50 -5.15 -20.32
C LEU A 144 -24.73 -4.42 -19.19
N ILE A 145 -23.43 -4.18 -19.35
CA ILE A 145 -22.56 -3.56 -18.32
C ILE A 145 -23.15 -2.26 -17.77
N ASN A 146 -23.66 -1.38 -18.63
CA ASN A 146 -24.21 -0.07 -18.24
C ASN A 146 -25.60 -0.15 -17.60
N ARG A 147 -26.20 -1.35 -17.52
CA ARG A 147 -27.52 -1.57 -16.94
C ARG A 147 -27.48 -2.01 -15.47
N VAL A 148 -26.29 -2.14 -14.88
CA VAL A 148 -26.14 -2.64 -13.52
C VAL A 148 -25.25 -1.71 -12.70
N GLY A 149 -25.46 -1.71 -11.37
CA GLY A 149 -24.53 -1.21 -10.37
C GLY A 149 -23.98 -2.39 -9.56
N PHE A 150 -22.77 -2.28 -9.05
CA PHE A 150 -22.13 -3.34 -8.28
C PHE A 150 -21.23 -2.77 -7.20
N LYS A 151 -21.35 -3.29 -5.98
CA LYS A 151 -20.59 -2.81 -4.83
C LYS A 151 -20.24 -3.95 -3.89
N ASP A 152 -19.05 -3.84 -3.26
CA ASP A 152 -18.67 -4.65 -2.10
C ASP A 152 -19.45 -4.22 -0.84
N LEU A 153 -19.49 -5.10 0.14
CA LEU A 153 -19.97 -4.80 1.48
C LEU A 153 -18.78 -4.70 2.43
N GLY A 154 -18.54 -3.50 2.92
CA GLY A 154 -17.54 -3.20 3.93
C GLY A 154 -18.20 -2.68 5.21
N ALA A 155 -17.69 -1.56 5.73
CA ALA A 155 -18.22 -0.87 6.89
C ALA A 155 -19.73 -0.62 6.77
N GLY A 156 -20.48 -0.93 7.84
CA GLY A 156 -21.95 -0.78 7.86
C GLY A 156 -22.74 -1.79 7.05
N GLY A 157 -22.08 -2.80 6.47
CA GLY A 157 -22.73 -3.95 5.86
C GLY A 157 -23.74 -3.63 4.76
N VAL A 158 -24.94 -4.24 4.85
CA VAL A 158 -26.02 -4.08 3.86
C VAL A 158 -26.55 -2.64 3.86
N ALA A 159 -26.61 -1.97 5.00
CA ALA A 159 -27.05 -0.56 5.10
C ALA A 159 -26.19 0.31 4.18
N CYS A 160 -24.88 0.33 4.40
CA CYS A 160 -23.97 1.18 3.66
C CYS A 160 -23.99 0.88 2.15
N ALA A 161 -23.91 -0.39 1.75
CA ALA A 161 -23.91 -0.77 0.34
C ALA A 161 -25.19 -0.35 -0.38
N SER A 162 -26.37 -0.56 0.23
CA SER A 162 -27.66 -0.18 -0.36
C SER A 162 -27.86 1.33 -0.44
N ILE A 163 -27.41 2.07 0.59
CA ILE A 163 -27.47 3.54 0.61
C ILE A 163 -26.57 4.11 -0.48
N GLU A 164 -25.31 3.71 -0.54
CA GLU A 164 -24.36 4.28 -1.50
C GLU A 164 -24.72 3.95 -2.95
N LEU A 165 -25.22 2.75 -3.24
CA LEU A 165 -25.71 2.40 -4.59
C LEU A 165 -26.85 3.33 -5.03
N ALA A 166 -27.77 3.67 -4.13
CA ALA A 166 -28.94 4.48 -4.44
C ALA A 166 -28.64 5.98 -4.45
N ASP A 167 -28.02 6.50 -3.38
CA ASP A 167 -27.75 7.92 -3.17
C ASP A 167 -26.81 8.49 -4.24
N ALA A 168 -25.74 7.77 -4.60
CA ALA A 168 -24.84 8.16 -5.68
C ALA A 168 -25.51 8.25 -7.07
N ALA A 169 -26.70 7.66 -7.23
CA ALA A 169 -27.56 7.80 -8.41
C ALA A 169 -28.60 8.93 -8.26
N GLY A 170 -28.67 9.59 -7.09
CA GLY A 170 -29.67 10.59 -6.75
C GLY A 170 -31.05 10.01 -6.46
N LEU A 171 -31.11 8.74 -6.03
CA LEU A 171 -32.32 7.95 -5.77
C LEU A 171 -32.36 7.52 -4.30
N GLY A 172 -33.41 6.80 -3.90
CA GLY A 172 -33.53 6.19 -2.59
C GLY A 172 -33.59 4.67 -2.65
N ALA A 173 -33.72 4.03 -1.49
CA ALA A 173 -33.83 2.58 -1.41
C ALA A 173 -34.82 2.10 -0.32
N GLU A 174 -35.47 0.98 -0.61
CA GLU A 174 -36.18 0.17 0.38
C GLU A 174 -35.45 -1.15 0.57
N VAL A 175 -35.21 -1.54 1.84
CA VAL A 175 -34.54 -2.79 2.20
C VAL A 175 -35.45 -3.61 3.12
N TRP A 176 -35.51 -4.92 2.87
CA TRP A 176 -36.28 -5.89 3.66
C TRP A 176 -35.34 -6.84 4.37
N VAL A 177 -35.15 -6.61 5.67
CA VAL A 177 -34.20 -7.37 6.51
C VAL A 177 -34.57 -8.85 6.58
N ASP A 178 -35.87 -9.17 6.56
CA ASP A 178 -36.37 -10.56 6.53
C ASP A 178 -35.94 -11.37 5.30
N LYS A 179 -35.48 -10.69 4.24
CA LYS A 179 -35.02 -11.33 3.00
C LYS A 179 -33.51 -11.50 2.94
N ILE A 180 -32.80 -10.98 3.92
CA ILE A 180 -31.36 -11.15 4.04
C ILE A 180 -31.10 -12.53 4.63
N HIS A 181 -30.32 -13.36 3.93
CA HIS A 181 -29.95 -14.68 4.42
C HIS A 181 -29.00 -14.59 5.61
N THR A 182 -29.26 -15.37 6.64
CA THR A 182 -28.54 -15.36 7.92
C THR A 182 -28.06 -16.76 8.28
N SER A 183 -26.92 -16.86 8.97
CA SER A 183 -26.36 -18.13 9.47
C SER A 183 -26.91 -18.53 10.84
N MET A 184 -27.50 -17.57 11.56
CA MET A 184 -28.01 -17.75 12.93
C MET A 184 -29.50 -17.40 12.96
N PRO A 185 -30.35 -18.21 13.62
CA PRO A 185 -31.72 -17.83 13.88
C PRO A 185 -31.76 -16.65 14.89
N GLU A 186 -32.79 -15.84 14.81
CA GLU A 186 -33.11 -14.81 15.81
C GLU A 186 -32.11 -13.66 15.95
N LEU A 187 -31.32 -13.37 14.91
CA LEU A 187 -30.52 -12.15 14.88
C LEU A 187 -31.42 -10.92 14.86
N ASP A 188 -31.05 -9.91 15.65
CA ASP A 188 -31.72 -8.64 15.63
C ASP A 188 -31.58 -7.91 14.29
N GLY A 189 -32.63 -7.20 13.87
CA GLY A 189 -32.65 -6.55 12.56
C GLY A 189 -31.51 -5.56 12.32
N HIS A 190 -31.04 -4.86 13.36
CA HIS A 190 -29.91 -3.93 13.25
C HIS A 190 -28.58 -4.68 13.06
N ILE A 191 -28.40 -5.86 13.67
CA ILE A 191 -27.25 -6.73 13.44
C ILE A 191 -27.25 -7.22 12.00
N ILE A 192 -28.37 -7.76 11.52
CA ILE A 192 -28.48 -8.25 10.13
C ILE A 192 -28.17 -7.13 9.12
N LEU A 193 -28.65 -5.92 9.40
CA LEU A 193 -28.47 -4.77 8.50
C LEU A 193 -27.04 -4.24 8.48
N CYS A 194 -26.37 -4.17 9.64
CA CYS A 194 -25.11 -3.43 9.81
C CYS A 194 -23.88 -4.32 10.06
N SER A 195 -24.03 -5.65 10.21
CA SER A 195 -22.86 -6.54 10.34
C SER A 195 -21.99 -6.48 9.10
N GLU A 196 -20.68 -6.40 9.35
CA GLU A 196 -19.64 -6.36 8.31
C GLU A 196 -19.17 -7.78 7.94
N THR A 197 -20.10 -8.73 7.91
CA THR A 197 -19.83 -10.10 7.47
C THR A 197 -19.11 -10.09 6.12
N GLN A 198 -17.96 -10.75 6.04
CA GLN A 198 -17.10 -10.77 4.87
C GLN A 198 -17.70 -11.58 3.69
N GLU A 199 -17.02 -11.57 2.55
CA GLU A 199 -17.39 -12.34 1.34
C GLU A 199 -18.80 -12.05 0.86
N ARG A 200 -19.14 -10.76 0.70
CA ARG A 200 -20.43 -10.33 0.18
C ARG A 200 -20.31 -9.20 -0.83
N PHE A 201 -21.19 -9.23 -1.83
CA PHE A 201 -21.38 -8.16 -2.81
C PHE A 201 -22.87 -7.81 -2.96
N MET A 202 -23.13 -6.61 -3.46
CA MET A 202 -24.48 -6.15 -3.79
C MET A 202 -24.59 -5.69 -5.23
N TRP A 203 -25.60 -6.18 -5.93
CA TRP A 203 -26.00 -5.72 -7.25
C TRP A 203 -27.21 -4.80 -7.17
N ALA A 204 -27.22 -3.76 -8.01
CA ALA A 204 -28.44 -3.07 -8.42
C ALA A 204 -28.72 -3.43 -9.89
N CYS A 205 -29.82 -4.09 -10.18
CA CYS A 205 -30.13 -4.58 -11.52
C CYS A 205 -31.58 -4.42 -11.89
N PRO A 206 -31.91 -4.28 -13.20
CA PRO A 206 -33.31 -4.22 -13.66
C PRO A 206 -33.99 -5.57 -13.49
N LYS A 207 -35.32 -5.54 -13.37
CA LYS A 207 -36.18 -6.71 -13.14
C LYS A 207 -35.96 -7.86 -14.14
N ASP A 208 -35.66 -7.54 -15.38
CA ASP A 208 -35.44 -8.55 -16.44
C ASP A 208 -34.11 -9.30 -16.27
N LEU A 209 -33.16 -8.78 -15.48
CA LEU A 209 -31.91 -9.45 -15.16
C LEU A 209 -31.90 -10.12 -13.78
N THR A 210 -32.86 -9.83 -12.91
CA THR A 210 -32.93 -10.37 -11.55
C THR A 210 -32.79 -11.87 -11.51
N GLN A 211 -33.66 -12.58 -12.24
CA GLN A 211 -33.65 -14.04 -12.23
C GLN A 211 -32.36 -14.62 -12.83
N THR A 212 -31.80 -13.98 -13.85
CA THR A 212 -30.53 -14.39 -14.45
C THR A 212 -29.39 -14.32 -13.43
N ILE A 213 -29.32 -13.24 -12.65
CA ILE A 213 -28.27 -13.06 -11.60
C ILE A 213 -28.47 -14.08 -10.47
N LEU A 214 -29.72 -14.28 -10.01
CA LEU A 214 -30.04 -15.26 -8.98
C LEU A 214 -29.66 -16.69 -9.40
N ASP A 215 -30.06 -17.09 -10.61
CA ASP A 215 -29.77 -18.43 -11.14
C ASP A 215 -28.28 -18.63 -11.40
N HIS A 216 -27.57 -17.58 -11.81
CA HIS A 216 -26.12 -17.62 -12.00
C HIS A 216 -25.39 -18.02 -10.71
N TYR A 217 -25.65 -17.36 -9.58
CA TYR A 217 -25.01 -17.68 -8.31
C TYR A 217 -25.58 -18.94 -7.66
N ASN A 218 -26.90 -19.07 -7.60
CA ASN A 218 -27.55 -20.12 -6.81
C ASN A 218 -27.63 -21.48 -7.51
N LYS A 219 -27.68 -21.52 -8.88
CA LYS A 219 -27.81 -22.76 -9.65
C LYS A 219 -26.56 -23.08 -10.47
N VAL A 220 -26.02 -22.09 -11.23
CA VAL A 220 -24.87 -22.34 -12.13
C VAL A 220 -23.60 -22.52 -11.33
N PHE A 221 -23.36 -21.65 -10.33
CA PHE A 221 -22.22 -21.73 -9.42
C PHE A 221 -22.54 -22.39 -8.08
N ASP A 222 -23.78 -22.78 -7.89
CA ASP A 222 -24.27 -23.65 -6.82
C ASP A 222 -23.83 -23.22 -5.40
N PHE A 223 -23.90 -21.93 -5.11
CA PHE A 223 -23.47 -21.35 -3.82
C PHE A 223 -24.02 -22.08 -2.60
N PRO A 224 -25.31 -22.49 -2.55
CA PRO A 224 -25.85 -23.19 -1.40
C PRO A 224 -25.13 -24.50 -1.04
N ASN A 225 -24.53 -25.17 -2.04
CA ASN A 225 -23.75 -26.40 -1.84
C ASN A 225 -22.24 -26.13 -1.65
N VAL A 226 -21.75 -24.93 -2.02
CA VAL A 226 -20.35 -24.52 -1.83
C VAL A 226 -20.08 -24.13 -0.38
N SER A 227 -21.01 -23.39 0.23
CA SER A 227 -20.92 -22.96 1.61
C SER A 227 -22.32 -22.85 2.22
N VAL A 228 -22.51 -23.44 3.39
CA VAL A 228 -23.82 -23.49 4.06
C VAL A 228 -24.40 -22.09 4.22
N GLY A 229 -25.59 -21.87 3.67
CA GLY A 229 -26.31 -20.60 3.73
C GLY A 229 -25.83 -19.53 2.74
N ALA A 230 -24.76 -19.77 2.00
CA ALA A 230 -24.32 -18.83 0.97
C ALA A 230 -25.30 -18.84 -0.22
N MET A 231 -25.70 -17.66 -0.68
CA MET A 231 -26.65 -17.54 -1.78
C MET A 231 -26.70 -16.10 -2.35
N ALA A 232 -27.47 -15.96 -3.42
CA ALA A 232 -27.94 -14.66 -3.90
C ALA A 232 -29.42 -14.49 -3.59
N SER A 233 -29.83 -13.36 -3.04
CA SER A 233 -31.24 -13.06 -2.72
C SER A 233 -31.58 -11.59 -2.97
N VAL A 234 -32.83 -11.33 -3.40
CA VAL A 234 -33.36 -9.97 -3.51
C VAL A 234 -33.68 -9.45 -2.10
N VAL A 235 -32.98 -8.42 -1.67
CA VAL A 235 -33.09 -7.86 -0.31
C VAL A 235 -33.71 -6.47 -0.27
N GLY A 236 -33.93 -5.86 -1.43
CA GLY A 236 -34.47 -4.51 -1.51
C GLY A 236 -34.73 -4.06 -2.95
N LYS A 237 -35.05 -2.79 -3.09
CA LYS A 237 -35.24 -2.14 -4.40
C LYS A 237 -34.81 -0.67 -4.34
N ILE A 238 -34.47 -0.12 -5.50
CA ILE A 238 -34.25 1.32 -5.70
C ILE A 238 -35.59 2.00 -5.88
N ILE A 239 -35.79 3.15 -5.22
CA ILE A 239 -37.00 3.98 -5.30
C ILE A 239 -36.69 5.38 -5.82
N ASN A 240 -37.72 6.06 -6.34
CA ASN A 240 -37.56 7.42 -6.90
C ASN A 240 -37.38 8.49 -5.80
N GLU A 241 -38.04 8.31 -4.68
CA GLU A 241 -37.97 9.20 -3.55
C GLU A 241 -36.56 9.12 -2.92
N LYS A 242 -35.93 10.27 -2.67
CA LYS A 242 -34.62 10.35 -1.98
C LYS A 242 -34.75 10.01 -0.50
N HIS A 243 -35.19 8.79 -0.24
CA HIS A 243 -35.50 8.30 1.09
C HIS A 243 -34.90 6.90 1.29
N TYR A 244 -34.51 6.57 2.50
CA TYR A 244 -34.03 5.26 2.87
C TYR A 244 -34.99 4.66 3.90
N THR A 245 -35.62 3.54 3.54
CA THR A 245 -36.57 2.85 4.40
C THR A 245 -36.15 1.41 4.58
N VAL A 246 -36.06 0.96 5.83
CA VAL A 246 -35.72 -0.42 6.18
C VAL A 246 -36.87 -1.06 6.92
N PHE A 247 -37.31 -2.20 6.44
CA PHE A 247 -38.39 -3.00 7.05
C PHE A 247 -37.81 -4.26 7.68
N TYR A 248 -38.28 -4.61 8.87
CA TYR A 248 -38.00 -5.88 9.54
C TYR A 248 -39.28 -6.37 10.22
N LYS A 249 -39.78 -7.53 9.79
CA LYS A 249 -41.13 -7.99 10.14
C LYS A 249 -42.12 -6.87 9.77
N ASP A 250 -43.05 -6.54 10.62
CA ASP A 250 -44.05 -5.50 10.38
C ASP A 250 -43.61 -4.09 10.84
N LYS A 251 -42.32 -3.88 11.09
CA LYS A 251 -41.79 -2.61 11.62
C LYS A 251 -40.84 -1.93 10.65
N LYS A 252 -40.90 -0.61 10.60
CA LYS A 252 -39.82 0.20 10.01
C LYS A 252 -38.69 0.36 11.05
N LEU A 253 -37.48 -0.08 10.71
CA LEU A 253 -36.27 0.13 11.51
C LEU A 253 -35.61 1.47 11.21
N VAL A 254 -35.64 1.87 9.92
CA VAL A 254 -35.09 3.14 9.43
C VAL A 254 -36.12 3.79 8.53
N ASP A 255 -36.29 5.11 8.65
CA ASP A 255 -37.18 5.90 7.82
C ASP A 255 -36.68 7.35 7.77
N GLY A 256 -35.93 7.73 6.75
CA GLY A 256 -35.32 9.06 6.67
C GLY A 256 -34.73 9.43 5.32
N PRO A 257 -34.40 10.72 5.11
CA PRO A 257 -33.73 11.18 3.90
C PRO A 257 -32.39 10.48 3.71
N ILE A 258 -32.18 9.84 2.56
CA ILE A 258 -30.99 9.02 2.28
C ILE A 258 -29.68 9.84 2.36
N GLU A 259 -29.68 11.04 1.83
CA GLU A 259 -28.56 11.97 1.84
C GLU A 259 -28.06 12.26 3.27
N LYS A 260 -28.99 12.55 4.20
CA LYS A 260 -28.62 12.83 5.60
C LYS A 260 -28.06 11.62 6.33
N ILE A 261 -28.52 10.42 5.97
CA ILE A 261 -28.01 9.18 6.55
C ILE A 261 -26.60 8.89 5.99
N ASN A 262 -26.38 9.15 4.70
CA ASN A 262 -25.11 8.90 4.01
C ASN A 262 -24.03 9.92 4.40
N GLU A 263 -24.35 11.20 4.43
CA GLU A 263 -23.38 12.27 4.74
C GLU A 263 -22.93 12.28 6.20
N GLY A 264 -23.80 11.84 7.13
CA GLY A 264 -23.50 11.87 8.56
C GLY A 264 -23.25 13.30 9.10
N PHE A 265 -22.46 13.38 10.16
CA PHE A 265 -22.08 14.66 10.79
C PHE A 265 -20.69 15.11 10.36
N VAL A 266 -20.58 16.37 9.93
CA VAL A 266 -19.28 17.00 9.65
C VAL A 266 -18.75 17.64 10.94
N TYR A 267 -17.65 17.12 11.45
CA TYR A 267 -16.99 17.66 12.64
C TYR A 267 -15.92 18.68 12.26
N ASN A 268 -16.00 19.88 12.83
CA ASN A 268 -14.90 20.85 12.76
C ASN A 268 -14.10 20.77 14.07
N ARG A 269 -13.08 19.91 14.08
CA ARG A 269 -12.29 19.64 15.28
C ARG A 269 -11.19 20.69 15.47
N PRO A 270 -10.89 21.11 16.71
CA PRO A 270 -9.80 22.03 16.99
C PRO A 270 -8.45 21.39 16.66
N MET A 271 -7.48 22.24 16.31
CA MET A 271 -6.10 21.84 15.99
C MET A 271 -5.11 22.67 16.79
N SER A 272 -4.07 22.02 17.31
CA SER A 272 -2.94 22.69 17.96
C SER A 272 -1.63 22.06 17.52
N GLU A 273 -0.64 22.89 17.25
CA GLU A 273 0.69 22.43 16.82
C GLU A 273 1.37 21.60 17.93
N LYS A 274 1.82 20.41 17.59
CA LYS A 274 2.72 19.60 18.43
C LYS A 274 4.16 20.01 18.14
N LYS A 275 4.79 20.71 19.06
CA LYS A 275 6.21 21.07 18.93
C LYS A 275 7.12 19.92 19.35
N THR A 276 7.89 19.40 18.43
CA THR A 276 8.95 18.43 18.73
C THR A 276 10.24 19.18 19.04
N ARG A 277 10.94 18.78 20.13
CA ARG A 277 12.25 19.34 20.45
C ARG A 277 13.27 18.93 19.39
N ILE A 278 13.97 19.91 18.82
CA ILE A 278 15.07 19.64 17.89
C ILE A 278 16.30 19.27 18.68
N GLU A 279 16.75 18.04 18.49
CA GLU A 279 18.01 17.50 18.97
C GLU A 279 18.93 17.27 17.75
N ASN A 280 20.23 17.47 17.89
CA ASN A 280 21.15 17.43 16.74
C ASN A 280 22.54 16.93 17.17
N ASP A 281 22.58 15.75 17.81
CA ASP A 281 23.83 15.10 18.13
C ASP A 281 24.57 14.73 16.83
N PRO A 282 25.85 15.02 16.70
CA PRO A 282 26.63 14.61 15.53
C PRO A 282 26.97 13.12 15.61
N LEU A 283 27.39 12.55 14.48
CA LEU A 283 28.05 11.24 14.50
C LEU A 283 29.33 11.31 15.38
N PRO A 284 29.61 10.27 16.19
CA PRO A 284 30.83 10.21 17.01
C PRO A 284 32.10 10.45 16.19
N GLU A 285 33.13 10.99 16.82
CA GLU A 285 34.40 11.24 16.13
C GLU A 285 35.14 9.93 15.77
N LYS A 286 35.06 8.94 16.66
CA LYS A 286 35.69 7.64 16.47
C LYS A 286 34.59 6.57 16.23
N ILE A 287 34.55 6.04 15.03
CA ILE A 287 33.62 5.00 14.63
C ILE A 287 34.40 3.92 13.88
N ASP A 288 34.18 2.66 14.24
CA ASP A 288 34.49 1.54 13.35
C ASP A 288 33.33 1.43 12.33
N TYR A 289 33.57 1.92 11.12
CA TYR A 289 32.55 1.96 10.07
C TYR A 289 32.21 0.57 9.53
N ASN A 290 33.13 -0.41 9.62
CA ASN A 290 32.84 -1.78 9.23
C ASN A 290 31.86 -2.43 10.22
N ASP A 291 32.09 -2.28 11.52
CA ASP A 291 31.19 -2.74 12.57
C ASP A 291 29.83 -2.03 12.50
N LEU A 292 29.85 -0.71 12.33
CA LEU A 292 28.62 0.08 12.16
C LEU A 292 27.79 -0.41 10.97
N MET A 293 28.44 -0.69 9.84
CA MET A 293 27.73 -1.19 8.64
C MET A 293 27.10 -2.57 8.87
N LEU A 294 27.78 -3.47 9.57
CA LEU A 294 27.24 -4.78 9.95
C LEU A 294 26.01 -4.62 10.87
N LYS A 295 26.06 -3.71 11.85
CA LYS A 295 24.92 -3.38 12.72
C LYS A 295 23.75 -2.81 11.94
N ILE A 296 24.00 -1.88 11.01
CA ILE A 296 22.94 -1.32 10.14
C ILE A 296 22.30 -2.41 9.27
N LEU A 297 23.09 -3.30 8.65
CA LEU A 297 22.58 -4.39 7.83
C LEU A 297 21.78 -5.41 8.64
N SER A 298 22.11 -5.57 9.94
CA SER A 298 21.41 -6.47 10.86
C SER A 298 20.19 -5.83 11.54
N HIS A 299 19.99 -4.52 11.35
CA HIS A 299 18.86 -3.81 11.96
C HIS A 299 17.54 -4.32 11.39
N GLU A 300 16.53 -4.58 12.24
CA GLU A 300 15.24 -5.14 11.85
C GLU A 300 14.54 -4.36 10.75
N ASN A 301 14.77 -3.06 10.66
CA ASN A 301 14.21 -2.18 9.61
C ASN A 301 15.07 -2.10 8.34
N VAL A 302 16.22 -2.77 8.25
CA VAL A 302 17.12 -2.81 7.09
C VAL A 302 17.31 -4.21 6.55
N ALA A 303 17.36 -5.22 7.42
CA ALA A 303 17.55 -6.63 7.10
C ALA A 303 16.55 -7.16 6.07
N SER A 304 16.85 -8.31 5.49
CA SER A 304 15.98 -8.95 4.50
C SER A 304 14.58 -9.19 5.06
N ARG A 305 13.57 -8.82 4.30
CA ARG A 305 12.15 -9.06 4.63
C ARG A 305 11.67 -10.47 4.25
N ALA A 306 12.57 -11.33 3.80
CA ALA A 306 12.24 -12.68 3.36
C ALA A 306 11.36 -13.46 4.35
N PRO A 307 11.63 -13.45 5.68
CA PRO A 307 10.79 -14.16 6.63
C PRO A 307 9.30 -13.79 6.60
N VAL A 308 8.98 -12.57 6.18
CA VAL A 308 7.60 -12.08 6.08
C VAL A 308 6.93 -12.53 4.79
N TYR A 309 7.61 -12.39 3.64
CA TYR A 309 6.96 -12.64 2.35
C TYR A 309 7.23 -14.04 1.74
N GLU A 310 8.00 -14.89 2.39
CA GLU A 310 8.29 -16.26 1.90
C GLU A 310 7.03 -17.13 1.81
N SER A 311 6.09 -16.95 2.70
CA SER A 311 4.81 -17.68 2.74
C SER A 311 3.80 -17.18 1.71
N TYR A 312 4.05 -16.03 1.07
CA TYR A 312 3.12 -15.44 0.11
C TYR A 312 3.32 -16.02 -1.29
N ASP A 313 2.22 -16.22 -1.99
CA ASP A 313 2.23 -16.47 -3.43
C ASP A 313 2.69 -15.20 -4.16
N LYS A 314 3.96 -15.17 -4.56
CA LYS A 314 4.60 -14.02 -5.22
C LYS A 314 4.49 -14.09 -6.74
N ASN A 315 4.35 -15.29 -7.31
CA ASN A 315 4.42 -15.53 -8.76
C ASN A 315 3.17 -16.23 -9.33
N VAL A 316 2.15 -16.42 -8.53
CA VAL A 316 0.88 -16.99 -8.99
C VAL A 316 0.34 -16.19 -10.18
N GLN A 317 -0.28 -16.85 -11.15
CA GLN A 317 -0.69 -16.35 -12.48
C GLN A 317 0.46 -16.27 -13.52
N GLY A 318 1.75 -16.41 -13.14
CA GLY A 318 2.88 -16.40 -14.06
C GLY A 318 3.08 -15.08 -14.83
N ARG A 319 2.73 -13.94 -14.24
CA ARG A 319 2.79 -12.62 -14.86
C ARG A 319 3.73 -11.64 -14.16
N VAL A 320 4.34 -12.05 -13.07
CA VAL A 320 5.26 -11.21 -12.31
C VAL A 320 6.58 -11.13 -13.06
N VAL A 321 7.08 -9.91 -13.29
CA VAL A 321 8.35 -9.61 -13.95
C VAL A 321 9.44 -9.48 -12.90
N ASN A 322 9.20 -8.67 -11.88
CA ASN A 322 10.09 -8.53 -10.72
C ASN A 322 9.40 -9.08 -9.48
N GLU A 323 9.93 -10.18 -8.98
CA GLU A 323 9.45 -10.84 -7.77
C GLU A 323 9.70 -9.98 -6.55
N ARG A 324 8.78 -10.00 -5.59
CA ARG A 324 8.92 -9.33 -4.29
C ARG A 324 10.24 -9.70 -3.61
N GLY A 325 10.95 -8.70 -3.12
CA GLY A 325 12.26 -8.84 -2.48
C GLY A 325 13.46 -8.79 -3.43
N LYS A 326 13.25 -8.81 -4.75
CA LYS A 326 14.34 -8.67 -5.74
C LYS A 326 14.58 -7.22 -6.16
N THR A 327 13.56 -6.38 -6.06
CA THR A 327 13.59 -4.96 -6.44
C THR A 327 12.81 -4.11 -5.44
N ASN A 328 12.98 -2.79 -5.52
CA ASN A 328 12.33 -1.84 -4.61
C ASN A 328 10.81 -1.69 -4.87
N ALA A 329 10.34 -2.06 -6.06
CA ALA A 329 8.93 -2.10 -6.42
C ALA A 329 8.59 -3.42 -7.12
N GLY A 330 7.37 -3.91 -6.95
CA GLY A 330 6.87 -5.04 -7.72
C GLY A 330 6.53 -4.64 -9.15
N VAL A 331 6.74 -5.54 -10.11
CA VAL A 331 6.39 -5.32 -11.52
C VAL A 331 5.66 -6.55 -12.05
N ILE A 332 4.50 -6.33 -12.67
CA ILE A 332 3.67 -7.38 -13.27
C ILE A 332 3.32 -7.01 -14.72
N ALA A 333 3.32 -8.01 -15.61
CA ALA A 333 2.93 -7.91 -17.03
C ALA A 333 1.50 -8.46 -17.23
N PRO A 334 0.45 -7.67 -17.00
CA PRO A 334 -0.93 -8.16 -16.98
C PRO A 334 -1.44 -8.61 -18.34
N PHE A 335 -0.84 -8.15 -19.43
CA PHE A 335 -1.30 -8.34 -20.81
C PHE A 335 -0.53 -9.39 -21.62
N ASP A 336 0.40 -10.14 -21.02
CA ASP A 336 1.26 -11.12 -21.71
C ASP A 336 0.51 -12.39 -22.20
N SER A 337 -0.80 -12.48 -22.00
CA SER A 337 -1.59 -13.62 -22.48
C SER A 337 -2.04 -13.43 -23.94
N LYS A 338 -2.35 -14.57 -24.63
CA LYS A 338 -2.85 -14.56 -26.01
C LYS A 338 -4.20 -13.83 -26.19
N LYS A 339 -4.90 -13.56 -25.08
CA LYS A 339 -6.22 -12.91 -25.07
C LYS A 339 -6.15 -11.40 -25.34
N PHE A 340 -4.98 -10.78 -25.21
CA PHE A 340 -4.82 -9.33 -25.34
C PHE A 340 -4.22 -8.94 -26.70
N PRO A 341 -4.55 -7.73 -27.23
CA PRO A 341 -3.97 -7.18 -28.44
C PRO A 341 -2.43 -7.09 -28.34
N LYS A 342 -1.75 -7.17 -29.51
CA LYS A 342 -0.28 -7.13 -29.54
C LYS A 342 0.28 -5.78 -29.07
N GLU A 343 -0.46 -4.71 -29.27
CA GLU A 343 -0.07 -3.32 -29.01
C GLU A 343 0.13 -3.02 -27.52
N ILE A 344 -0.53 -3.78 -26.63
CA ILE A 344 -0.39 -3.63 -25.18
C ILE A 344 0.43 -4.76 -24.55
N LYS A 345 0.89 -5.75 -25.35
CA LYS A 345 1.81 -6.76 -24.84
C LYS A 345 3.13 -6.11 -24.51
N GLY A 346 3.70 -6.49 -23.38
CA GLY A 346 4.89 -5.85 -22.86
C GLY A 346 4.64 -4.62 -21.99
N ASP A 347 3.42 -4.07 -21.98
CA ASP A 347 3.06 -3.07 -20.96
C ASP A 347 3.02 -3.71 -19.58
N CYS A 348 3.84 -3.19 -18.68
CA CYS A 348 3.94 -3.62 -17.29
C CYS A 348 3.38 -2.55 -16.36
N PHE A 349 2.86 -3.03 -15.25
CA PHE A 349 2.37 -2.22 -14.14
C PHE A 349 3.28 -2.44 -12.94
N SER A 350 3.67 -1.37 -12.25
CA SER A 350 4.45 -1.43 -11.02
C SER A 350 3.64 -0.94 -9.83
N ALA A 351 3.99 -1.45 -8.64
CA ALA A 351 3.44 -0.97 -7.37
C ALA A 351 4.54 -0.90 -6.32
N ALA A 352 4.50 0.16 -5.51
CA ALA A 352 5.39 0.39 -4.39
C ALA A 352 4.65 1.00 -3.21
N LEU A 353 5.13 0.77 -2.00
CA LEU A 353 4.59 1.32 -0.75
C LEU A 353 5.71 2.03 0.03
N ALA A 354 5.38 3.12 0.71
CA ALA A 354 6.33 3.89 1.51
C ALA A 354 5.68 4.58 2.71
N HIS A 355 6.39 4.57 3.83
CA HIS A 355 6.19 5.37 5.02
C HIS A 355 7.32 5.11 6.02
N ASN A 356 7.84 6.14 6.69
CA ASN A 356 8.89 6.03 7.69
C ASN A 356 8.41 6.49 9.08
N PRO A 357 8.15 5.57 10.04
CA PRO A 357 7.69 5.93 11.38
C PRO A 357 8.66 6.79 12.17
N SER A 358 9.97 6.62 11.98
CA SER A 358 10.98 7.41 12.68
C SER A 358 10.89 8.89 12.34
N ILE A 359 10.58 9.24 11.09
CA ILE A 359 10.28 10.61 10.68
C ILE A 359 8.89 11.04 11.20
N GLY A 360 7.91 10.13 11.22
CA GLY A 360 6.56 10.40 11.74
C GLY A 360 6.51 10.82 13.20
N LYS A 361 7.46 10.34 14.01
CA LYS A 361 7.66 10.79 15.41
C LYS A 361 8.14 12.24 15.50
N ILE A 362 8.81 12.73 14.47
CA ILE A 362 9.47 14.05 14.46
C ILE A 362 8.55 15.11 13.87
N ASP A 363 8.05 14.89 12.64
CA ASP A 363 7.32 15.91 11.89
C ASP A 363 6.30 15.28 10.94
N PRO A 364 4.98 15.54 11.12
CA PRO A 364 3.92 14.95 10.31
C PRO A 364 3.89 15.45 8.86
N TYR A 365 4.32 16.68 8.61
CA TYR A 365 4.44 17.24 7.27
C TYR A 365 5.60 16.57 6.50
N ILE A 366 6.76 16.47 7.15
CA ILE A 366 7.96 15.91 6.50
C ILE A 366 7.78 14.42 6.20
N VAL A 367 7.21 13.63 7.14
CA VAL A 367 6.99 12.19 6.88
C VAL A 367 6.04 11.97 5.70
N ALA A 368 4.99 12.77 5.58
CA ALA A 368 4.04 12.66 4.48
C ALA A 368 4.68 13.04 3.13
N GLN A 369 5.47 14.12 3.09
CA GLN A 369 6.25 14.50 1.92
C GLN A 369 7.25 13.40 1.52
N HIS A 370 7.99 12.86 2.49
CA HIS A 370 8.95 11.77 2.29
C HIS A 370 8.26 10.51 1.75
N ALA A 371 7.10 10.13 2.30
CA ALA A 371 6.36 8.94 1.86
C ALA A 371 5.95 9.04 0.37
N VAL A 372 5.45 10.21 -0.06
CA VAL A 372 5.12 10.45 -1.48
C VAL A 372 6.36 10.31 -2.37
N ILE A 373 7.47 10.95 -1.98
CA ILE A 373 8.71 10.93 -2.75
C ILE A 373 9.33 9.54 -2.79
N GLU A 374 9.38 8.85 -1.66
CA GLU A 374 9.95 7.50 -1.58
C GLU A 374 9.14 6.49 -2.42
N ALA A 375 7.80 6.56 -2.38
CA ALA A 375 6.95 5.70 -3.20
C ALA A 375 7.22 5.91 -4.70
N CYS A 376 7.37 7.16 -5.13
CA CYS A 376 7.75 7.50 -6.51
C CYS A 376 9.19 7.03 -6.84
N ALA A 377 10.15 7.22 -5.92
CA ALA A 377 11.52 6.78 -6.11
C ALA A 377 11.63 5.26 -6.26
N LYS A 378 10.92 4.49 -5.42
CA LYS A 378 10.82 3.02 -5.56
C LYS A 378 10.28 2.63 -6.92
N THR A 379 9.23 3.29 -7.40
CA THR A 379 8.62 3.06 -8.71
C THR A 379 9.58 3.38 -9.85
N VAL A 380 10.26 4.53 -9.80
CA VAL A 380 11.27 4.92 -10.81
C VAL A 380 12.47 3.98 -10.81
N SER A 381 12.87 3.43 -9.66
CA SER A 381 14.01 2.51 -9.56
C SER A 381 13.84 1.20 -10.34
N VAL A 382 12.62 0.84 -10.72
CA VAL A 382 12.33 -0.28 -11.62
C VAL A 382 12.03 0.17 -13.05
N GLY A 383 12.33 1.43 -13.39
CA GLY A 383 12.13 2.02 -14.72
C GLY A 383 10.70 2.45 -14.99
N ALA A 384 9.80 2.36 -14.00
CA ALA A 384 8.40 2.69 -14.18
C ALA A 384 8.13 4.18 -13.93
N SER A 385 7.37 4.81 -14.82
CA SER A 385 6.88 6.17 -14.64
C SER A 385 5.68 6.18 -13.69
N PRO A 386 5.71 6.93 -12.58
CA PRO A 386 4.56 7.10 -11.69
C PRO A 386 3.33 7.62 -12.44
N LEU A 387 2.17 7.02 -12.20
CA LEU A 387 0.88 7.36 -12.81
C LEU A 387 -0.14 7.87 -11.80
N ALA A 388 -0.17 7.25 -10.64
CA ALA A 388 -1.16 7.56 -9.60
C ALA A 388 -0.66 7.11 -8.23
N LEU A 389 -1.20 7.75 -7.20
CA LEU A 389 -1.00 7.38 -5.80
C LEU A 389 -2.30 6.87 -5.17
N THR A 390 -2.14 6.14 -4.09
CA THR A 390 -3.18 5.85 -3.10
C THR A 390 -2.60 6.07 -1.71
N ASP A 391 -3.47 6.33 -0.73
CA ASP A 391 -3.03 6.53 0.64
C ASP A 391 -3.81 5.67 1.65
N CYS A 392 -3.21 5.47 2.83
CA CYS A 392 -3.85 5.02 4.03
C CYS A 392 -3.35 5.89 5.19
N LEU A 393 -4.19 6.80 5.65
CA LEU A 393 -3.84 7.83 6.61
C LEU A 393 -4.20 7.37 8.02
N CYS A 394 -3.22 6.83 8.77
CA CYS A 394 -3.42 6.31 10.11
C CYS A 394 -2.91 7.29 11.17
N PHE A 395 -3.80 7.72 12.08
CA PHE A 395 -3.53 8.70 13.13
C PHE A 395 -4.21 8.31 14.44
N GLY A 396 -3.77 8.92 15.56
CA GLY A 396 -4.38 8.74 16.86
C GLY A 396 -5.79 9.33 16.96
N ASN A 397 -6.26 9.58 18.18
CA ASN A 397 -7.60 10.10 18.44
C ASN A 397 -7.77 11.54 17.92
N PRO A 398 -8.65 11.79 16.92
CA PRO A 398 -8.84 13.11 16.30
C PRO A 398 -9.50 14.13 17.24
N GLU A 399 -10.00 13.72 18.40
CA GLU A 399 -10.51 14.62 19.45
C GLU A 399 -9.38 15.33 20.20
N LYS A 400 -8.16 14.76 20.15
CA LYS A 400 -6.95 15.43 20.66
C LYS A 400 -6.46 16.44 19.61
N PRO A 401 -6.42 17.76 19.92
CA PRO A 401 -6.09 18.80 18.92
C PRO A 401 -4.75 18.61 18.24
N GLU A 402 -3.77 18.02 18.93
CA GLU A 402 -2.45 17.71 18.36
C GLU A 402 -2.51 16.59 17.32
N GLN A 403 -3.35 15.56 17.50
CA GLN A 403 -3.53 14.48 16.54
C GLN A 403 -4.23 14.98 15.28
N MET A 404 -5.27 15.81 15.45
CA MET A 404 -5.94 16.44 14.31
C MET A 404 -5.03 17.39 13.53
N TRP A 405 -4.11 18.11 14.22
CA TRP A 405 -3.11 18.93 13.56
C TRP A 405 -2.12 18.08 12.75
N GLN A 406 -1.65 16.95 13.31
CA GLN A 406 -0.74 16.04 12.57
C GLN A 406 -1.39 15.50 11.30
N PHE A 407 -2.64 15.09 11.36
CA PHE A 407 -3.42 14.68 10.19
C PHE A 407 -3.50 15.79 9.13
N SER A 408 -3.89 16.99 9.55
CA SER A 408 -4.03 18.15 8.68
C SER A 408 -2.69 18.49 7.98
N GLN A 409 -1.57 18.50 8.72
CA GLN A 409 -0.25 18.78 8.15
C GLN A 409 0.19 17.72 7.15
N SER A 410 -0.12 16.45 7.42
CA SER A 410 0.16 15.36 6.47
C SER A 410 -0.63 15.51 5.18
N CYS A 411 -1.91 15.85 5.25
CA CYS A 411 -2.75 16.12 4.07
C CYS A 411 -2.22 17.30 3.23
N VAL A 412 -1.79 18.38 3.90
CA VAL A 412 -1.18 19.54 3.22
C VAL A 412 0.09 19.12 2.48
N ALA A 413 0.98 18.37 3.14
CA ALA A 413 2.23 17.91 2.54
C ALA A 413 2.03 16.99 1.34
N ILE A 414 1.06 16.05 1.43
CA ILE A 414 0.71 15.16 0.32
C ILE A 414 0.22 15.97 -0.87
N ARG A 415 -0.72 16.89 -0.66
CA ARG A 415 -1.25 17.77 -1.72
C ARG A 415 -0.15 18.57 -2.40
N GLU A 416 0.73 19.19 -1.61
CA GLU A 416 1.83 20.01 -2.14
C GLU A 416 2.84 19.16 -2.91
N ALA A 417 3.21 17.98 -2.39
CA ALA A 417 4.10 17.07 -3.10
C ALA A 417 3.50 16.60 -4.43
N CYS A 418 2.23 16.17 -4.43
CA CYS A 418 1.53 15.73 -5.63
C CYS A 418 1.42 16.81 -6.70
N SER A 419 1.25 18.08 -6.29
CA SER A 419 1.13 19.21 -7.23
C SER A 419 2.46 19.59 -7.90
N LEU A 420 3.61 19.12 -7.37
CA LEU A 420 4.95 19.44 -7.88
C LEU A 420 5.64 18.23 -8.55
N LEU A 421 5.00 17.05 -8.51
CA LEU A 421 5.48 15.86 -9.18
C LEU A 421 4.86 15.73 -10.57
N HIS A 422 5.69 15.89 -11.59
CA HIS A 422 5.28 15.86 -12.99
C HIS A 422 5.99 14.74 -13.74
N PHE A 423 5.23 13.85 -14.34
CA PHE A 423 5.75 12.75 -15.15
C PHE A 423 5.00 12.67 -16.48
N ASN A 424 5.73 12.44 -17.58
CA ASN A 424 5.15 12.21 -18.92
C ASN A 424 4.14 13.28 -19.39
N GLY A 425 4.35 14.55 -19.02
CA GLY A 425 3.47 15.66 -19.44
C GLY A 425 2.15 15.76 -18.68
N THR A 426 2.00 15.07 -17.56
CA THR A 426 0.88 15.28 -16.64
C THR A 426 1.13 16.49 -15.74
N ASP A 427 0.09 17.29 -15.48
CA ASP A 427 0.21 18.50 -14.65
C ASP A 427 0.39 18.18 -13.16
N ASN A 428 -0.17 17.08 -12.68
CA ASN A 428 -0.10 16.66 -11.27
C ASN A 428 -0.15 15.14 -11.16
N LEU A 429 0.43 14.58 -10.10
CA LEU A 429 0.30 13.16 -9.79
C LEU A 429 -0.99 12.92 -8.97
N PRO A 430 -2.02 12.25 -9.52
CA PRO A 430 -3.32 12.13 -8.84
C PRO A 430 -3.28 11.10 -7.70
N ILE A 431 -4.06 11.36 -6.64
CA ILE A 431 -4.46 10.36 -5.66
C ILE A 431 -5.81 9.80 -6.11
N VAL A 432 -5.86 8.50 -6.41
CA VAL A 432 -7.03 7.86 -7.03
C VAL A 432 -7.90 7.11 -6.05
N ALA A 433 -7.37 6.77 -4.88
CA ALA A 433 -8.07 6.11 -3.79
C ALA A 433 -7.34 6.37 -2.48
N GLY A 434 -8.03 6.23 -1.36
CA GLY A 434 -7.43 6.35 -0.04
C GLY A 434 -8.44 6.07 1.05
N ASN A 435 -7.95 5.87 2.27
CA ASN A 435 -8.76 5.80 3.48
C ASN A 435 -8.10 6.53 4.64
N VAL A 436 -8.92 6.89 5.62
CA VAL A 436 -8.46 7.45 6.89
C VAL A 436 -8.82 6.48 8.01
N SER A 437 -7.84 6.21 8.88
CA SER A 437 -7.99 5.43 10.11
C SER A 437 -7.60 6.29 11.30
N PHE A 438 -8.58 6.66 12.11
CA PHE A 438 -8.37 7.38 13.36
C PHE A 438 -8.44 6.46 14.58
N TYR A 439 -8.21 7.04 15.76
CA TYR A 439 -8.21 6.35 17.06
C TYR A 439 -7.17 5.23 17.17
N ASN A 440 -6.10 5.28 16.37
CA ASN A 440 -4.99 4.34 16.51
C ASN A 440 -4.15 4.69 17.75
N GLN A 441 -4.64 4.27 18.89
CA GLN A 441 -4.02 4.49 20.19
C GLN A 441 -4.42 3.41 21.19
N SER A 442 -3.64 3.26 22.25
CA SER A 442 -3.97 2.45 23.41
C SER A 442 -3.69 3.29 24.66
N GLY A 443 -4.72 3.54 25.48
CA GLY A 443 -4.66 4.52 26.54
C GLY A 443 -4.22 5.89 26.01
N ASP A 444 -3.22 6.49 26.64
CA ASP A 444 -2.71 7.80 26.21
C ASP A 444 -1.67 7.76 25.08
N GLN A 445 -1.22 6.56 24.69
CA GLN A 445 -0.19 6.39 23.66
C GLN A 445 -0.83 6.28 22.27
N SER A 446 -0.70 7.35 21.48
CA SER A 446 -1.06 7.34 20.05
C SER A 446 0.11 6.84 19.21
N ILE A 447 -0.18 6.19 18.08
CA ILE A 447 0.83 5.87 17.07
C ILE A 447 1.48 7.14 16.52
N PRO A 448 2.70 7.06 15.93
CA PRO A 448 3.28 8.16 15.15
C PRO A 448 2.38 8.53 13.96
N ALA A 449 2.51 9.77 13.46
CA ALA A 449 1.87 10.14 12.21
C ALA A 449 2.25 9.13 11.10
N SER A 450 1.27 8.41 10.59
CA SER A 450 1.49 7.27 9.68
C SER A 450 0.72 7.41 8.36
N PRO A 451 1.09 8.41 7.52
CA PRO A 451 0.56 8.53 6.16
C PRO A 451 1.28 7.52 5.25
N MET A 452 0.70 6.33 5.08
CA MET A 452 1.22 5.30 4.18
C MET A 452 0.79 5.60 2.75
N ILE A 453 1.76 5.63 1.82
CA ILE A 453 1.53 5.98 0.40
C ILE A 453 1.86 4.78 -0.48
N GLY A 454 0.93 4.46 -1.38
CA GLY A 454 1.14 3.54 -2.48
C GLY A 454 1.32 4.30 -3.79
N CYS A 455 2.29 3.91 -4.61
CA CYS A 455 2.52 4.48 -5.95
C CYS A 455 2.36 3.40 -7.02
N PHE A 456 1.60 3.72 -8.04
CA PHE A 456 1.43 2.91 -9.24
C PHE A 456 2.17 3.53 -10.41
N GLY A 457 2.83 2.69 -11.20
CA GLY A 457 3.57 3.13 -12.37
C GLY A 457 3.40 2.23 -13.58
N LYS A 458 3.83 2.74 -14.74
CA LYS A 458 3.85 2.03 -16.01
C LYS A 458 5.26 1.96 -16.56
N VAL A 459 5.63 0.80 -17.12
CA VAL A 459 6.92 0.59 -17.80
C VAL A 459 6.74 -0.45 -18.91
N SER A 460 7.47 -0.35 -20.00
CA SER A 460 7.56 -1.47 -20.95
C SER A 460 8.47 -2.55 -20.39
N LYS A 461 8.18 -3.81 -20.67
CA LYS A 461 8.93 -4.97 -20.17
C LYS A 461 10.42 -4.89 -20.46
N GLU A 462 10.77 -4.33 -21.61
CA GLU A 462 12.15 -4.16 -22.08
C GLU A 462 12.91 -3.08 -21.30
N GLN A 463 12.20 -2.12 -20.70
CA GLN A 463 12.76 -1.01 -19.93
C GLN A 463 12.75 -1.25 -18.42
N VAL A 464 12.31 -2.45 -17.98
CA VAL A 464 12.30 -2.77 -16.55
C VAL A 464 13.74 -2.84 -16.02
N LEU A 465 14.04 -1.99 -15.03
CA LEU A 465 15.34 -1.97 -14.36
C LEU A 465 15.41 -2.99 -13.22
N MET A 466 16.60 -3.54 -13.04
CA MET A 466 16.98 -4.29 -11.84
C MET A 466 17.77 -3.41 -10.89
N ASN A 467 17.67 -3.67 -9.60
CA ASN A 467 18.32 -2.85 -8.57
C ASN A 467 19.70 -3.38 -8.14
N GLY A 468 20.35 -4.21 -8.93
CA GLY A 468 21.66 -4.78 -8.63
C GLY A 468 22.72 -4.45 -9.66
N PHE A 469 23.96 -4.20 -9.23
CA PHE A 469 25.08 -4.03 -10.13
C PHE A 469 25.20 -5.20 -11.11
N ARG A 470 25.42 -4.90 -12.38
CA ARG A 470 25.42 -5.89 -13.47
C ARG A 470 26.80 -6.22 -14.01
N SER A 471 27.68 -5.23 -14.05
CA SER A 471 28.98 -5.36 -14.70
C SER A 471 30.11 -4.94 -13.77
N SER A 472 31.34 -5.35 -14.07
CA SER A 472 32.55 -4.75 -13.51
C SER A 472 33.00 -3.57 -14.37
N ASP A 473 33.67 -2.62 -13.74
CA ASP A 473 34.28 -1.45 -14.38
C ASP A 473 33.29 -0.40 -14.92
N ALA A 474 31.98 -0.54 -14.62
CA ALA A 474 30.99 0.50 -14.88
C ALA A 474 31.10 1.66 -13.90
N TYR A 475 30.76 2.86 -14.36
CA TYR A 475 30.71 4.05 -13.51
C TYR A 475 29.51 4.01 -12.58
N ILE A 476 29.68 4.53 -11.37
CA ILE A 476 28.64 4.72 -10.37
C ILE A 476 28.39 6.21 -10.20
N TYR A 477 27.18 6.63 -10.48
CA TYR A 477 26.72 8.00 -10.29
C TYR A 477 25.77 8.09 -9.10
N LEU A 478 25.95 9.16 -8.33
CA LEU A 478 24.97 9.61 -7.34
C LEU A 478 24.24 10.80 -7.95
N VAL A 479 22.94 10.65 -8.20
CA VAL A 479 22.10 11.61 -8.93
C VAL A 479 21.10 12.23 -7.98
N GLY A 480 20.93 13.54 -8.04
CA GLY A 480 20.02 14.33 -7.23
C GLY A 480 20.70 15.12 -6.12
N GLU A 481 19.90 15.86 -5.36
CA GLU A 481 20.34 16.57 -4.17
C GLU A 481 20.74 15.55 -3.09
N THR A 482 21.85 15.81 -2.41
CA THR A 482 22.41 14.92 -1.40
C THR A 482 22.53 15.62 -0.04
N PRO A 483 21.42 16.02 0.59
CA PRO A 483 21.49 16.60 1.93
C PRO A 483 22.01 15.56 2.93
N ALA A 484 22.98 15.95 3.75
CA ALA A 484 23.65 15.06 4.70
C ALA A 484 23.00 15.10 6.10
N PHE A 485 21.68 15.10 6.17
CA PHE A 485 20.95 15.01 7.43
C PHE A 485 20.73 13.55 7.83
N ILE A 486 20.95 13.25 9.11
CA ILE A 486 20.80 11.90 9.67
C ILE A 486 19.61 11.77 10.64
N GLY A 487 18.89 12.85 10.94
CA GLY A 487 17.74 12.82 11.84
C GLY A 487 16.68 11.80 11.41
N GLY A 488 16.24 10.94 12.33
CA GLY A 488 15.27 9.88 12.06
C GLY A 488 15.77 8.73 11.18
N SER A 489 17.07 8.68 10.83
CA SER A 489 17.66 7.58 10.06
C SER A 489 18.09 6.41 10.95
N ILE A 490 18.29 5.25 10.35
CA ILE A 490 18.72 4.01 11.05
C ILE A 490 20.04 4.18 11.81
N VAL A 491 20.97 5.00 11.32
CA VAL A 491 22.24 5.23 12.02
C VAL A 491 22.05 5.90 13.39
N VAL A 492 21.00 6.72 13.52
CA VAL A 492 20.64 7.36 14.81
C VAL A 492 20.21 6.31 15.83
N ASP A 493 19.37 5.35 15.41
CA ASP A 493 18.93 4.24 16.27
C ASP A 493 20.08 3.32 16.63
N VAL A 494 20.90 2.90 15.66
CA VAL A 494 22.03 1.98 15.87
C VAL A 494 23.09 2.57 16.81
N LEU A 495 23.34 3.88 16.73
CA LEU A 495 24.30 4.57 17.60
C LEU A 495 23.69 5.10 18.90
N ASN A 496 22.35 4.98 19.05
CA ASN A 496 21.59 5.50 20.19
C ASN A 496 21.93 6.98 20.49
N ILE A 497 21.99 7.80 19.44
CA ILE A 497 22.22 9.25 19.54
C ILE A 497 20.90 10.01 19.35
N LYS A 498 20.82 11.23 19.86
CA LYS A 498 19.64 12.07 19.76
C LYS A 498 19.74 13.03 18.59
N ASN A 499 19.12 12.68 17.48
CA ASN A 499 19.07 13.56 16.32
C ASN A 499 17.68 13.51 15.67
N THR A 500 16.94 14.63 15.80
CA THR A 500 15.60 14.84 15.23
C THR A 500 15.63 15.91 14.13
N LYS A 501 16.82 16.27 13.63
CA LYS A 501 16.95 17.28 12.59
C LYS A 501 16.65 16.68 11.21
N VAL A 502 15.40 16.79 10.81
CA VAL A 502 14.91 16.43 9.49
C VAL A 502 14.76 17.66 8.59
N LYS A 503 14.67 17.47 7.30
CA LYS A 503 14.57 18.57 6.34
C LYS A 503 13.43 18.33 5.34
N LYS A 504 12.70 19.40 5.01
CA LYS A 504 11.83 19.44 3.84
C LYS A 504 12.63 19.21 2.56
N ILE A 505 12.08 18.43 1.66
CA ILE A 505 12.66 18.14 0.36
C ILE A 505 12.16 19.19 -0.63
N ASP A 506 13.03 19.62 -1.52
CA ASP A 506 12.64 20.40 -2.70
C ASP A 506 12.01 19.44 -3.73
N VAL A 507 10.69 19.30 -3.67
CA VAL A 507 9.94 18.35 -4.50
C VAL A 507 10.15 18.61 -5.99
N GLN A 508 10.30 19.87 -6.41
CA GLN A 508 10.53 20.19 -7.82
C GLN A 508 11.86 19.65 -8.32
N LYS A 509 12.92 19.78 -7.53
CA LYS A 509 14.23 19.19 -7.86
C LYS A 509 14.18 17.66 -7.90
N TYR A 510 13.42 17.04 -6.98
CA TYR A 510 13.19 15.60 -7.01
C TYR A 510 12.40 15.14 -8.22
N SER A 511 11.34 15.83 -8.58
CA SER A 511 10.58 15.59 -9.82
C SER A 511 11.49 15.61 -11.04
N ASN A 512 12.35 16.62 -11.13
CA ASN A 512 13.33 16.73 -12.20
C ASN A 512 14.33 15.56 -12.21
N MET A 513 14.87 15.18 -11.05
CA MET A 513 15.79 14.05 -10.90
C MET A 513 15.14 12.73 -11.36
N LEU A 514 13.93 12.43 -10.86
CA LEU A 514 13.21 11.21 -11.23
C LEU A 514 12.94 11.15 -12.74
N SER A 515 12.56 12.30 -13.34
CA SER A 515 12.34 12.42 -14.79
C SER A 515 13.64 12.20 -15.59
N CYS A 516 14.79 12.68 -15.09
CA CYS A 516 16.08 12.44 -15.73
C CYS A 516 16.46 10.95 -15.70
N VAL A 517 16.26 10.27 -14.56
CA VAL A 517 16.53 8.82 -14.44
C VAL A 517 15.64 8.02 -15.39
N LEU A 518 14.34 8.34 -15.45
CA LEU A 518 13.41 7.69 -16.39
C LEU A 518 13.83 7.91 -17.85
N LYS A 519 14.20 9.13 -18.20
CA LYS A 519 14.66 9.46 -19.55
C LYS A 519 15.93 8.68 -19.92
N ALA A 520 16.92 8.70 -19.06
CA ALA A 520 18.17 7.94 -19.27
C ALA A 520 17.91 6.43 -19.40
N ASN A 521 16.98 5.89 -18.60
CA ASN A 521 16.56 4.50 -18.73
C ASN A 521 15.86 4.22 -20.07
N SER A 522 14.96 5.09 -20.49
CA SER A 522 14.24 4.93 -21.78
C SER A 522 15.17 4.98 -23.00
N GLU A 523 16.31 5.65 -22.88
CA GLU A 523 17.36 5.70 -23.90
C GLU A 523 18.37 4.55 -23.78
N GLY A 524 18.19 3.62 -22.82
CA GLY A 524 19.05 2.44 -22.63
C GLY A 524 20.44 2.76 -22.04
N LEU A 525 20.60 3.92 -21.41
CA LEU A 525 21.88 4.40 -20.88
C LEU A 525 22.18 3.89 -19.46
N VAL A 526 21.16 3.35 -18.76
CA VAL A 526 21.24 2.88 -17.38
C VAL A 526 21.29 1.37 -17.34
N SER A 527 22.35 0.79 -16.77
CA SER A 527 22.48 -0.66 -16.58
C SER A 527 21.71 -1.17 -15.38
N SER A 528 21.76 -0.44 -14.27
CA SER A 528 20.98 -0.69 -13.05
C SER A 528 20.84 0.59 -12.23
N GLY A 529 19.88 0.62 -11.30
CA GLY A 529 19.72 1.78 -10.44
C GLY A 529 18.89 1.49 -9.20
N SER A 530 19.15 2.22 -8.13
CA SER A 530 18.39 2.16 -6.88
C SER A 530 18.35 3.52 -6.22
N TYR A 531 17.31 3.80 -5.44
CA TYR A 531 17.24 5.01 -4.63
C TYR A 531 17.97 4.81 -3.29
N VAL A 532 18.45 5.88 -2.70
CA VAL A 532 19.06 5.92 -1.37
C VAL A 532 17.95 5.98 -0.32
N GLY A 533 17.59 4.82 0.22
CA GLY A 533 16.57 4.66 1.27
C GLY A 533 17.20 4.36 2.64
N LEU A 534 16.55 3.47 3.41
CA LEU A 534 16.93 3.11 4.77
C LEU A 534 18.38 2.65 4.88
N GLY A 535 19.09 3.22 5.87
CA GLY A 535 20.50 3.01 6.12
C GLY A 535 21.43 3.78 5.17
N GLY A 536 20.88 4.65 4.32
CA GLY A 536 21.62 5.61 3.50
C GLY A 536 22.35 5.03 2.29
N LEU A 537 23.28 5.83 1.75
CA LEU A 537 24.07 5.47 0.56
C LEU A 537 24.85 4.17 0.74
N ALA A 538 25.47 3.98 1.92
CA ALA A 538 26.24 2.77 2.20
C ALA A 538 25.38 1.51 2.04
N THR A 539 24.20 1.47 2.66
CA THR A 539 23.26 0.36 2.54
C THR A 539 22.78 0.16 1.08
N CYS A 540 22.55 1.24 0.36
CA CYS A 540 22.16 1.17 -1.05
C CYS A 540 23.23 0.45 -1.89
N LEU A 541 24.51 0.80 -1.73
CA LEU A 541 25.64 0.16 -2.41
C LEU A 541 25.72 -1.35 -2.10
N PHE A 542 25.56 -1.74 -0.82
CA PHE A 542 25.55 -3.16 -0.43
C PHE A 542 24.39 -3.91 -1.05
N LYS A 543 23.16 -3.38 -0.98
CA LYS A 543 21.98 -4.03 -1.57
C LYS A 543 22.11 -4.18 -3.08
N MET A 544 22.68 -3.19 -3.77
CA MET A 544 22.99 -3.32 -5.20
C MET A 544 24.06 -4.40 -5.48
N GLY A 545 25.06 -4.51 -4.60
CA GLY A 545 26.08 -5.56 -4.69
C GLY A 545 25.54 -6.98 -4.45
N PHE A 546 24.55 -7.14 -3.55
CA PHE A 546 24.00 -8.44 -3.16
C PHE A 546 23.33 -9.21 -4.29
N VAL A 547 22.77 -8.52 -5.27
CA VAL A 547 21.98 -9.16 -6.34
C VAL A 547 22.85 -10.10 -7.18
N ASN A 548 24.00 -9.63 -7.65
CA ASN A 548 24.88 -10.38 -8.55
C ASN A 548 26.28 -10.65 -7.96
N ASN A 549 26.46 -10.41 -6.66
CA ASN A 549 27.75 -10.52 -5.98
C ASN A 549 28.84 -9.64 -6.63
N VAL A 550 28.46 -8.43 -7.05
CA VAL A 550 29.36 -7.46 -7.69
C VAL A 550 29.78 -6.42 -6.67
N GLY A 551 31.09 -6.21 -6.53
CA GLY A 551 31.64 -5.19 -5.65
C GLY A 551 31.69 -3.81 -6.29
N CYS A 552 32.04 -2.80 -5.47
CA CYS A 552 32.33 -1.47 -5.98
C CYS A 552 33.41 -0.76 -5.16
N SER A 553 34.06 0.23 -5.78
CA SER A 553 35.03 1.11 -5.14
C SER A 553 34.57 2.55 -5.29
N ILE A 554 34.32 3.18 -4.15
CA ILE A 554 33.98 4.61 -4.03
C ILE A 554 35.25 5.34 -3.60
N ASP A 555 35.92 5.95 -4.55
CA ASP A 555 37.23 6.58 -4.42
C ASP A 555 37.16 8.10 -4.21
N LYS A 556 36.01 8.72 -4.46
CA LYS A 556 35.76 10.13 -4.20
C LYS A 556 35.54 10.38 -2.72
N ASP A 557 35.91 11.55 -2.27
CA ASP A 557 35.65 11.98 -0.89
C ASP A 557 34.14 12.18 -0.69
N ILE A 558 33.58 11.43 0.27
CA ILE A 558 32.18 11.48 0.67
C ILE A 558 32.12 11.92 2.13
N ASP A 559 31.20 12.85 2.42
CA ASP A 559 30.90 13.25 3.79
C ASP A 559 30.33 12.05 4.60
N LYS A 560 30.80 11.87 5.84
CA LYS A 560 30.36 10.73 6.68
C LYS A 560 28.86 10.71 6.94
N ASN A 561 28.21 11.88 7.08
CA ASN A 561 26.77 11.94 7.26
C ASN A 561 26.04 11.56 5.98
N LEU A 562 26.59 11.89 4.81
CA LEU A 562 26.00 11.50 3.52
C LEU A 562 25.98 9.99 3.33
N LEU A 563 26.93 9.24 3.86
CA LEU A 563 26.93 7.78 3.80
C LEU A 563 25.69 7.16 4.46
N PHE A 564 25.17 7.80 5.50
CA PHE A 564 24.05 7.27 6.30
C PHE A 564 22.78 8.12 6.19
N SER A 565 22.80 9.20 5.41
CA SER A 565 21.63 10.03 5.14
C SER A 565 20.64 9.32 4.21
N GLU A 566 19.39 9.25 4.62
CA GLU A 566 18.29 8.62 3.89
C GLU A 566 17.57 9.68 3.01
N ASN A 567 18.26 10.12 1.96
CA ASN A 567 17.94 11.35 1.20
C ASN A 567 17.25 11.13 -0.14
N PHE A 568 16.91 9.88 -0.51
CA PHE A 568 16.25 9.48 -1.74
C PHE A 568 16.97 9.83 -3.05
N ALA A 569 18.24 10.26 -3.03
CA ALA A 569 19.05 10.37 -4.22
C ALA A 569 19.17 9.02 -4.94
N PHE A 570 19.56 8.99 -6.20
CA PHE A 570 19.71 7.75 -6.95
C PHE A 570 21.17 7.34 -7.11
N VAL A 571 21.45 6.07 -6.88
CA VAL A 571 22.67 5.38 -7.31
C VAL A 571 22.38 4.72 -8.63
N VAL A 572 23.16 5.08 -9.68
CA VAL A 572 22.95 4.61 -11.04
C VAL A 572 24.24 4.02 -11.57
N GLU A 573 24.17 2.80 -12.13
CA GLU A 573 25.26 2.14 -12.84
C GLU A 573 25.16 2.45 -14.33
N VAL A 574 26.24 2.97 -14.89
CA VAL A 574 26.33 3.39 -16.30
C VAL A 574 27.62 2.85 -16.90
N SER A 575 27.55 2.24 -18.09
CA SER A 575 28.76 1.82 -18.81
C SER A 575 29.63 3.02 -19.20
N GLU A 576 30.93 2.80 -19.38
CA GLU A 576 31.85 3.86 -19.82
C GLU A 576 31.40 4.47 -21.17
N GLU A 577 30.90 3.62 -22.09
CA GLU A 577 30.41 4.05 -23.41
C GLU A 577 29.17 4.95 -23.32
N SER A 578 28.28 4.71 -22.35
CA SER A 578 27.04 5.46 -22.16
C SER A 578 27.23 6.72 -21.31
N SER A 579 28.36 6.88 -20.64
CA SER A 579 28.56 7.93 -19.61
C SER A 579 28.38 9.34 -20.15
N ALA A 580 28.95 9.66 -21.32
CA ALA A 580 28.85 10.98 -21.92
C ALA A 580 27.40 11.35 -22.28
N ALA A 581 26.64 10.42 -22.87
CA ALA A 581 25.23 10.63 -23.19
C ALA A 581 24.36 10.75 -21.93
N PHE A 582 24.67 9.97 -20.89
CA PHE A 582 24.00 10.05 -19.59
C PHE A 582 24.22 11.43 -18.93
N GLU A 583 25.47 11.90 -18.87
CA GLU A 583 25.79 13.22 -18.31
C GLU A 583 25.15 14.38 -19.13
N GLU A 584 25.04 14.22 -20.44
CA GLU A 584 24.37 15.21 -21.31
C GLU A 584 22.89 15.37 -20.92
N ILE A 585 22.14 14.27 -20.63
CA ILE A 585 20.75 14.33 -20.16
C ILE A 585 20.67 15.11 -18.85
N LEU A 586 21.54 14.80 -17.89
CA LEU A 586 21.55 15.43 -16.57
C LEU A 586 21.87 16.93 -16.67
N ASN A 587 22.88 17.30 -17.47
CA ASN A 587 23.29 18.67 -17.69
C ASN A 587 22.20 19.52 -18.38
N LYS A 588 21.56 19.00 -19.44
CA LYS A 588 20.45 19.66 -20.12
C LYS A 588 19.29 19.95 -19.18
N SER A 589 19.02 19.04 -18.26
CA SER A 589 17.94 19.16 -17.27
C SER A 589 18.39 19.90 -16.00
N LYS A 590 19.64 20.35 -15.90
CA LYS A 590 20.23 20.97 -14.69
C LYS A 590 20.04 20.10 -13.45
N CYS A 591 20.11 18.78 -13.60
CA CYS A 591 20.02 17.84 -12.51
C CYS A 591 21.41 17.69 -11.87
N THR A 592 21.47 17.81 -10.55
CA THR A 592 22.71 17.62 -9.79
C THR A 592 23.15 16.15 -9.85
N TYR A 593 24.43 15.91 -10.09
CA TYR A 593 24.99 14.55 -10.05
C TYR A 593 26.48 14.56 -9.71
N LYS A 594 26.98 13.41 -9.28
CA LYS A 594 28.40 13.17 -9.03
C LYS A 594 28.75 11.72 -9.42
N GLN A 595 29.76 11.54 -10.26
CA GLN A 595 30.38 10.23 -10.42
C GLN A 595 31.19 9.94 -9.17
N ILE A 596 30.84 8.90 -8.43
CA ILE A 596 31.40 8.61 -7.10
C ILE A 596 32.41 7.45 -7.10
N GLY A 597 32.38 6.58 -8.10
CA GLY A 597 33.27 5.41 -8.17
C GLY A 597 32.97 4.51 -9.35
N LYS A 598 33.41 3.25 -9.24
CA LYS A 598 33.20 2.19 -10.23
C LYS A 598 32.82 0.87 -9.58
N THR A 599 32.09 0.04 -10.27
CA THR A 599 31.93 -1.39 -9.96
C THR A 599 33.25 -2.14 -10.18
N ASN A 600 33.43 -3.25 -9.49
CA ASN A 600 34.68 -4.03 -9.57
C ASN A 600 34.43 -5.55 -9.44
N LYS A 601 35.46 -6.34 -9.78
CA LYS A 601 35.44 -7.82 -9.69
C LYS A 601 35.81 -8.39 -8.32
N SER A 602 36.18 -7.53 -7.35
CA SER A 602 36.71 -7.99 -6.07
C SER A 602 35.66 -8.57 -5.13
N SER A 603 34.38 -8.48 -5.48
CA SER A 603 33.24 -8.83 -4.59
C SER A 603 33.31 -8.14 -3.23
N LYS A 604 33.89 -6.94 -3.17
CA LYS A 604 33.96 -6.09 -1.98
C LYS A 604 33.32 -4.74 -2.24
N ILE A 605 32.68 -4.19 -1.23
CA ILE A 605 32.29 -2.78 -1.19
C ILE A 605 33.36 -2.02 -0.44
N VAL A 606 34.06 -1.15 -1.16
CA VAL A 606 35.10 -0.31 -0.61
C VAL A 606 34.69 1.16 -0.71
N VAL A 607 34.54 1.83 0.42
CA VAL A 607 34.33 3.29 0.48
C VAL A 607 35.58 3.88 1.14
N LYS A 608 36.33 4.67 0.38
CA LYS A 608 37.59 5.25 0.81
C LYS A 608 37.50 5.88 2.20
N ASN A 609 38.41 5.48 3.10
CA ASN A 609 38.51 5.92 4.50
C ASN A 609 37.39 5.43 5.44
N PHE A 610 36.39 4.67 4.96
CA PHE A 610 35.23 4.28 5.77
C PHE A 610 35.00 2.77 5.80
N ILE A 611 34.76 2.13 4.65
CA ILE A 611 34.26 0.75 4.57
C ILE A 611 35.14 -0.09 3.65
N ASP A 612 35.48 -1.32 4.08
CA ASP A 612 36.07 -2.39 3.26
C ASP A 612 35.48 -3.72 3.73
N LEU A 613 34.40 -4.18 3.09
CA LEU A 613 33.67 -5.37 3.48
C LEU A 613 33.35 -6.26 2.26
N ASP A 614 33.35 -7.57 2.49
CA ASP A 614 32.98 -8.57 1.50
C ASP A 614 31.45 -8.63 1.28
N VAL A 615 31.04 -8.66 0.02
CA VAL A 615 29.63 -8.67 -0.40
C VAL A 615 28.92 -9.94 0.08
N ALA A 616 29.54 -11.11 -0.09
CA ALA A 616 28.91 -12.39 0.25
C ALA A 616 28.75 -12.57 1.76
N GLN A 617 29.73 -12.10 2.54
CA GLN A 617 29.67 -12.12 4.01
C GLN A 617 28.57 -11.19 4.52
N THR A 618 28.56 -9.94 4.08
CA THR A 618 27.56 -8.95 4.49
C THR A 618 26.15 -9.32 4.02
N LYS A 619 26.02 -9.96 2.85
CA LYS A 619 24.74 -10.49 2.38
C LYS A 619 24.16 -11.54 3.33
N ARG A 620 24.97 -12.49 3.81
CA ARG A 620 24.53 -13.49 4.79
C ARG A 620 24.05 -12.85 6.09
N THR A 621 24.78 -11.86 6.59
CA THR A 621 24.34 -11.09 7.76
C THR A 621 22.98 -10.44 7.53
N TRP A 622 22.82 -9.76 6.39
CA TRP A 622 21.56 -9.11 6.01
C TRP A 622 20.39 -10.09 5.82
N GLU A 623 20.63 -11.25 5.21
CA GLU A 623 19.59 -12.26 4.93
C GLU A 623 19.07 -12.94 6.21
N ASN A 624 19.94 -13.17 7.20
CA ASN A 624 19.60 -13.95 8.40
C ASN A 624 19.09 -13.10 9.56
N ALA A 625 19.49 -11.83 9.67
CA ALA A 625 19.27 -11.03 10.87
C ALA A 625 17.80 -10.92 11.30
N LEU A 626 16.86 -10.67 10.37
CA LEU A 626 15.44 -10.58 10.73
C LEU A 626 14.88 -11.96 11.11
N ARG A 627 15.32 -13.04 10.45
CA ARG A 627 14.90 -14.39 10.75
C ARG A 627 15.29 -14.81 12.17
N GLU A 628 16.53 -14.51 12.55
CA GLU A 628 17.04 -14.79 13.90
C GLU A 628 16.30 -13.98 14.97
N LYS A 629 15.98 -12.72 14.69
CA LYS A 629 15.21 -11.86 15.60
C LYS A 629 13.75 -12.33 15.79
N LEU A 630 13.13 -12.88 14.76
CA LEU A 630 11.74 -13.37 14.83
C LEU A 630 11.60 -14.75 15.49
N GLN A 631 12.66 -15.53 15.58
CA GLN A 631 12.70 -16.77 16.36
C GLN A 631 12.74 -16.45 17.86
#